data_c756b3e0c81eac4ee4baed5c6064aabf
#
_entry.id   c756b3e0c81eac4ee4baed5c6064aabf
#
_cell.length_a   1.000
_cell.length_b   1.000
_cell.length_c   1.000
_cell.angle_alpha   90.00
_cell.angle_beta   90.00
_cell.angle_gamma   90.00
#
_symmetry.space_group_name_H-M   'P 1'
#
loop_
_entity.id
_entity.type
_entity.pdbx_description
1 polymer ?
#
loop_
_entity_poly.entity_id
_entity_poly.type
_entity_poly.pdbx_seq_one_letter_code
_entity_poly.pdbx_strand_id
1 'polypeptide(L)'
;MADLDSGEVKLPLDGEAKMLGILACDDAEGNRVVLKAFSGQVCGQWVIPGWCEPAFSVSEYSAILEETDRQVKELARQGKDSREVSAEAMRRLFGLYRIYCIDGSVKTYSDIFGDALPPSGTGDCAAIKLLNCAFKNHLKPVSMAEFYYGGQTPSASKEPCQFYPPCEEKCRPLLKEMLGLDILYLDQEIVVVNKPAGLLSVPGRGDDKQDCVVSRVKRLFPDCIDNPSVHRLDMDTSGILVLALTKESQRFLSMEFESRNVHKKYTALLDGILRSEGGALALPFRLDPENRPYQVYDPVQGRMCITLWKRLSVYDGKTLVEFTPLTGRTHQLRVSAASTKGLGVPIVGDRLYGTRKEGQRLMLHAGYISFTHPWSKERIEFKVDAPF
;
A
#
# COMPACT_ATOMS: atom_id res chain seq x y z
N MET A 1 24.98 11.11 8.72
CA MET A 1 25.34 11.98 9.87
C MET A 1 26.81 12.35 9.79
N ALA A 2 27.75 11.42 9.76
CA ALA A 2 29.19 11.73 9.65
C ALA A 2 29.53 12.68 8.47
N ASP A 3 28.93 12.50 7.31
CA ASP A 3 29.17 13.36 6.12
C ASP A 3 28.61 14.79 6.28
N LEU A 4 27.59 14.98 7.11
CA LEU A 4 27.04 16.31 7.43
C LEU A 4 27.91 17.04 8.45
N ASP A 5 28.46 16.30 9.41
CA ASP A 5 29.34 16.84 10.46
C ASP A 5 30.76 17.09 9.93
N SER A 6 31.21 16.36 8.90
CA SER A 6 32.52 16.56 8.25
C SER A 6 32.60 17.81 7.36
N GLY A 7 31.45 18.46 7.07
CA GLY A 7 31.37 19.61 6.18
C GLY A 7 31.48 19.27 4.68
N GLU A 8 31.55 17.99 4.30
CA GLU A 8 31.57 17.53 2.90
C GLU A 8 30.20 17.70 2.22
N VAL A 9 29.10 17.76 2.99
CA VAL A 9 27.76 18.06 2.50
C VAL A 9 27.26 19.34 3.17
N LYS A 10 27.56 20.47 2.54
CA LYS A 10 27.00 21.77 2.96
C LYS A 10 25.54 21.86 2.47
N LEU A 11 24.58 21.54 3.32
CA LEU A 11 23.23 22.04 3.15
C LEU A 11 23.21 23.47 3.70
N PRO A 12 22.75 24.45 2.95
CA PRO A 12 22.51 25.81 3.47
C PRO A 12 21.22 25.77 4.32
N LEU A 13 21.28 25.09 5.49
CA LEU A 13 20.12 24.90 6.37
C LEU A 13 20.01 26.04 7.40
N ASP A 14 20.30 27.27 7.09
CA ASP A 14 20.26 28.45 7.95
C ASP A 14 19.17 28.42 9.06
N GLY A 15 19.18 27.37 9.91
CA GLY A 15 18.22 27.11 10.96
C GLY A 15 16.90 26.46 10.50
N GLU A 16 16.69 26.20 9.22
CA GLU A 16 15.51 25.50 8.71
C GLU A 16 15.53 24.00 9.10
N ALA A 17 14.43 23.56 9.67
CA ALA A 17 14.21 22.15 9.97
C ALA A 17 13.62 21.43 8.75
N LYS A 18 14.22 20.29 8.36
CA LYS A 18 13.85 19.49 7.16
C LYS A 18 13.88 18.00 7.43
N MET A 19 13.00 17.27 6.73
CA MET A 19 13.19 15.83 6.53
C MET A 19 14.26 15.63 5.47
N LEU A 20 15.31 14.94 5.82
CA LEU A 20 16.37 14.47 4.92
C LEU A 20 16.18 12.98 4.67
N GLY A 21 16.49 12.53 3.47
CA GLY A 21 16.41 11.13 3.10
C GLY A 21 17.69 10.68 2.41
N ILE A 22 18.04 9.43 2.65
CA ILE A 22 19.14 8.72 1.99
C ILE A 22 18.58 7.42 1.43
N LEU A 23 18.95 7.09 0.18
CA LEU A 23 18.61 5.83 -0.46
C LEU A 23 19.87 5.20 -1.02
N ALA A 24 20.21 4.02 -0.50
CA ALA A 24 21.22 3.17 -1.10
C ALA A 24 20.59 2.40 -2.26
N CYS A 25 21.22 2.44 -3.41
CA CYS A 25 20.83 1.73 -4.62
C CYS A 25 21.99 0.92 -5.17
N ASP A 26 21.71 -0.06 -6.01
CA ASP A 26 22.70 -0.70 -6.87
C ASP A 26 22.45 -0.27 -8.33
N ASP A 27 23.53 -0.01 -9.09
CA ASP A 27 23.45 0.22 -10.53
C ASP A 27 23.37 -1.10 -11.32
N ALA A 28 23.37 -1.05 -12.64
CA ALA A 28 23.27 -2.23 -13.50
C ALA A 28 24.51 -3.15 -13.38
N GLU A 29 25.65 -2.61 -13.01
CA GLU A 29 26.93 -3.30 -12.80
C GLU A 29 27.05 -3.86 -11.36
N GLY A 30 26.10 -3.53 -10.47
CA GLY A 30 26.11 -3.94 -9.07
C GLY A 30 26.91 -3.04 -8.12
N ASN A 31 27.34 -1.86 -8.58
CA ASN A 31 28.01 -0.89 -7.72
C ASN A 31 27.01 -0.16 -6.84
N ARG A 32 27.42 0.14 -5.61
CA ARG A 32 26.61 0.89 -4.65
C ARG A 32 26.59 2.37 -4.97
N VAL A 33 25.40 2.92 -5.20
CA VAL A 33 25.11 4.34 -5.40
C VAL A 33 24.29 4.84 -4.21
N VAL A 34 24.66 6.01 -3.66
CA VAL A 34 23.93 6.65 -2.56
C VAL A 34 23.27 7.92 -3.05
N LEU A 35 21.95 7.95 -3.02
CA LEU A 35 21.13 9.11 -3.35
C LEU A 35 20.76 9.87 -2.07
N LYS A 36 20.62 11.21 -2.18
CA LYS A 36 20.27 12.11 -1.09
C LYS A 36 19.11 13.00 -1.53
N ALA A 37 18.15 13.24 -0.65
CA ALA A 37 17.04 14.17 -0.92
C ALA A 37 16.60 14.90 0.37
N PHE A 38 15.92 16.02 0.20
CA PHE A 38 15.27 16.80 1.25
C PHE A 38 13.81 17.04 0.90
N SER A 39 12.97 17.21 1.90
CA SER A 39 11.56 17.53 1.71
C SER A 39 11.35 18.99 1.31
N GLY A 40 10.49 19.24 0.32
CA GLY A 40 10.16 20.58 -0.17
C GLY A 40 11.37 21.32 -0.73
N GLN A 41 11.54 22.59 -0.31
CA GLN A 41 12.67 23.50 -0.65
C GLN A 41 13.61 23.63 0.55
N VAL A 42 14.85 23.98 0.28
CA VAL A 42 15.84 24.43 1.29
C VAL A 42 16.26 25.84 0.93
N CYS A 43 16.09 26.81 1.83
CA CYS A 43 16.34 28.25 1.60
C CYS A 43 15.73 28.76 0.29
N GLY A 44 14.49 28.36 -0.03
CA GLY A 44 13.78 28.70 -1.25
C GLY A 44 14.26 27.98 -2.51
N GLN A 45 15.21 27.05 -2.42
CA GLN A 45 15.75 26.30 -3.56
C GLN A 45 15.17 24.88 -3.64
N TRP A 46 14.72 24.51 -4.83
CA TRP A 46 14.26 23.15 -5.14
C TRP A 46 15.40 22.20 -5.49
N VAL A 47 16.48 22.73 -6.07
CA VAL A 47 17.62 21.97 -6.59
C VAL A 47 18.90 22.40 -5.90
N ILE A 48 19.63 21.43 -5.36
CA ILE A 48 20.98 21.58 -4.78
C ILE A 48 21.89 20.56 -5.46
N PRO A 49 23.08 20.94 -5.91
CA PRO A 49 24.02 20.02 -6.55
C PRO A 49 24.31 18.79 -5.68
N GLY A 50 24.24 17.60 -6.27
CA GLY A 50 24.45 16.32 -5.57
C GLY A 50 23.25 15.78 -4.80
N TRP A 51 22.10 16.44 -4.86
CA TRP A 51 20.83 16.01 -4.28
C TRP A 51 19.80 15.69 -5.36
N CYS A 52 18.89 14.77 -5.07
CA CYS A 52 17.81 14.43 -6.00
C CYS A 52 16.89 15.62 -6.25
N GLU A 53 16.59 15.85 -7.51
CA GLU A 53 15.68 16.88 -7.97
C GLU A 53 14.20 16.52 -7.64
N PRO A 54 13.29 17.49 -7.62
CA PRO A 54 11.86 17.23 -7.52
C PRO A 54 11.34 16.45 -8.75
N ALA A 55 10.14 15.87 -8.63
CA ALA A 55 9.51 15.08 -9.70
C ALA A 55 8.87 15.96 -10.81
N PHE A 56 9.25 17.22 -10.91
CA PHE A 56 8.72 18.21 -11.86
C PHE A 56 9.81 19.16 -12.37
N SER A 57 9.53 19.87 -13.46
CA SER A 57 10.38 20.93 -13.99
C SER A 57 10.28 22.19 -13.13
N VAL A 58 11.39 22.57 -12.46
CA VAL A 58 11.41 23.73 -11.55
C VAL A 58 11.14 25.04 -12.28
N SER A 59 11.62 25.20 -13.53
CA SER A 59 11.39 26.42 -14.32
C SER A 59 9.90 26.58 -14.68
N GLU A 60 9.24 25.52 -15.11
CA GLU A 60 7.79 25.54 -15.42
C GLU A 60 6.96 25.76 -14.16
N TYR A 61 7.34 25.12 -13.06
CA TYR A 61 6.68 25.29 -11.76
C TYR A 61 6.74 26.74 -11.29
N SER A 62 7.91 27.36 -11.34
CA SER A 62 8.12 28.75 -10.95
C SER A 62 7.34 29.73 -11.86
N ALA A 63 7.30 29.48 -13.15
CA ALA A 63 6.55 30.31 -14.11
C ALA A 63 5.03 30.29 -13.81
N ILE A 64 4.47 29.12 -13.47
CA ILE A 64 3.03 29.01 -13.08
C ILE A 64 2.78 29.77 -11.77
N LEU A 65 3.66 29.64 -10.78
CA LEU A 65 3.50 30.36 -9.51
C LEU A 65 3.56 31.88 -9.71
N GLU A 66 4.53 32.40 -10.47
CA GLU A 66 4.66 33.84 -10.74
C GLU A 66 3.45 34.41 -11.50
N GLU A 67 2.93 33.65 -12.47
CA GLU A 67 1.70 34.02 -13.20
C GLU A 67 0.52 34.05 -12.25
N THR A 68 0.35 33.01 -11.42
CA THR A 68 -0.74 32.91 -10.46
C THR A 68 -0.69 34.02 -9.42
N ASP A 69 0.47 34.31 -8.86
CA ASP A 69 0.65 35.40 -7.89
C ASP A 69 0.25 36.75 -8.47
N ARG A 70 0.57 37.01 -9.73
CA ARG A 70 0.15 38.25 -10.41
C ARG A 70 -1.38 38.32 -10.52
N GLN A 71 -2.03 37.22 -10.95
CA GLN A 71 -3.49 37.16 -11.09
C GLN A 71 -4.19 37.30 -9.75
N VAL A 72 -3.73 36.59 -8.71
CA VAL A 72 -4.30 36.70 -7.35
C VAL A 72 -4.18 38.10 -6.78
N LYS A 73 -3.03 38.77 -6.93
CA LYS A 73 -2.82 40.16 -6.50
C LYS A 73 -3.74 41.14 -7.23
N GLU A 74 -3.96 40.93 -8.52
CA GLU A 74 -4.87 41.76 -9.30
C GLU A 74 -6.34 41.57 -8.88
N LEU A 75 -6.79 40.34 -8.70
CA LEU A 75 -8.14 40.03 -8.17
C LEU A 75 -8.35 40.61 -6.77
N ALA A 76 -7.34 40.53 -5.90
CA ALA A 76 -7.40 41.11 -4.57
C ALA A 76 -7.55 42.62 -4.61
N ARG A 77 -6.83 43.34 -5.52
CA ARG A 77 -7.03 44.78 -5.73
C ARG A 77 -8.44 45.15 -6.19
N GLN A 78 -9.08 44.26 -6.94
CA GLN A 78 -10.45 44.39 -7.44
C GLN A 78 -11.51 43.91 -6.43
N GLY A 79 -11.13 43.42 -5.25
CA GLY A 79 -12.04 42.83 -4.27
C GLY A 79 -12.74 41.55 -4.74
N LYS A 80 -12.16 40.83 -5.71
CA LYS A 80 -12.70 39.61 -6.28
C LYS A 80 -12.09 38.36 -5.65
N ASP A 81 -12.86 37.28 -5.66
CA ASP A 81 -12.44 35.96 -5.20
C ASP A 81 -11.37 35.36 -6.13
N SER A 82 -10.30 34.81 -5.54
CA SER A 82 -9.19 34.18 -6.26
C SER A 82 -9.16 32.64 -6.16
N ARG A 83 -10.17 32.01 -5.54
CA ARG A 83 -10.20 30.56 -5.29
C ARG A 83 -10.14 29.74 -6.57
N GLU A 84 -10.82 30.16 -7.61
CA GLU A 84 -10.81 29.46 -8.91
C GLU A 84 -9.44 29.53 -9.59
N VAL A 85 -8.81 30.71 -9.59
CA VAL A 85 -7.44 30.89 -10.11
C VAL A 85 -6.44 30.02 -9.35
N SER A 86 -6.55 29.97 -8.02
CA SER A 86 -5.70 29.13 -7.19
C SER A 86 -5.92 27.63 -7.44
N ALA A 87 -7.18 27.20 -7.62
CA ALA A 87 -7.50 25.82 -7.94
C ALA A 87 -6.98 25.39 -9.32
N GLU A 88 -7.07 26.27 -10.32
CA GLU A 88 -6.53 26.01 -11.65
C GLU A 88 -5.01 25.98 -11.65
N ALA A 89 -4.36 26.87 -10.93
CA ALA A 89 -2.92 26.84 -10.74
C ALA A 89 -2.46 25.52 -10.12
N MET A 90 -3.16 25.02 -9.10
CA MET A 90 -2.84 23.73 -8.48
C MET A 90 -2.97 22.56 -9.47
N ARG A 91 -4.00 22.54 -10.34
CA ARG A 91 -4.11 21.51 -11.39
C ARG A 91 -2.94 21.58 -12.37
N ARG A 92 -2.55 22.78 -12.80
CA ARG A 92 -1.40 23.00 -13.70
C ARG A 92 -0.09 22.55 -13.04
N LEU A 93 0.15 22.91 -11.77
CA LEU A 93 1.33 22.52 -11.01
C LEU A 93 1.42 21.00 -10.86
N PHE A 94 0.33 20.32 -10.45
CA PHE A 94 0.30 18.87 -10.35
C PHE A 94 0.46 18.18 -11.71
N GLY A 95 0.02 18.81 -12.80
CA GLY A 95 0.22 18.33 -14.17
C GLY A 95 1.69 18.25 -14.61
N LEU A 96 2.61 18.95 -13.92
CA LEU A 96 4.04 18.90 -14.20
C LEU A 96 4.74 17.65 -13.68
N TYR A 97 4.18 17.00 -12.65
CA TYR A 97 4.82 15.85 -12.00
C TYR A 97 4.93 14.65 -12.94
N ARG A 98 6.09 14.02 -12.92
CA ARG A 98 6.39 12.78 -13.64
C ARG A 98 6.89 11.76 -12.63
N ILE A 99 6.06 10.77 -12.35
CA ILE A 99 6.29 9.74 -11.33
C ILE A 99 6.77 8.48 -12.00
N TYR A 100 8.06 8.22 -11.85
CA TYR A 100 8.71 7.01 -12.36
C TYR A 100 8.43 5.83 -11.44
N CYS A 101 8.04 4.69 -12.02
CA CYS A 101 7.65 3.48 -11.30
C CYS A 101 8.69 2.37 -11.50
N ILE A 102 8.73 1.43 -10.58
CA ILE A 102 9.66 0.29 -10.61
C ILE A 102 9.49 -0.62 -11.84
N ASP A 103 8.32 -0.62 -12.46
CA ASP A 103 8.02 -1.36 -13.69
C ASP A 103 8.47 -0.64 -14.96
N GLY A 104 9.10 0.53 -14.83
CA GLY A 104 9.54 1.38 -15.94
C GLY A 104 8.47 2.32 -16.48
N SER A 105 7.23 2.24 -15.98
CA SER A 105 6.18 3.18 -16.38
C SER A 105 6.40 4.57 -15.77
N VAL A 106 5.86 5.60 -16.44
CA VAL A 106 5.85 6.97 -15.94
C VAL A 106 4.40 7.40 -15.82
N LYS A 107 3.99 7.82 -14.63
CA LYS A 107 2.64 8.24 -14.32
C LYS A 107 2.56 9.74 -14.06
N THR A 108 1.43 10.32 -14.38
CA THR A 108 1.04 11.68 -14.00
C THR A 108 0.19 11.65 -12.73
N TYR A 109 -0.07 12.81 -12.15
CA TYR A 109 -1.00 12.89 -11.02
C TYR A 109 -2.43 12.49 -11.39
N SER A 110 -2.88 12.80 -12.60
CA SER A 110 -4.21 12.39 -13.08
C SER A 110 -4.33 10.87 -13.20
N ASP A 111 -3.25 10.16 -13.54
CA ASP A 111 -3.25 8.69 -13.55
C ASP A 111 -3.42 8.09 -12.15
N ILE A 112 -2.99 8.82 -11.11
CA ILE A 112 -2.96 8.34 -9.72
C ILE A 112 -4.19 8.81 -8.93
N PHE A 113 -4.59 10.06 -9.10
CA PHE A 113 -5.65 10.72 -8.32
C PHE A 113 -6.94 10.96 -9.11
N GLY A 114 -6.95 10.69 -10.43
CA GLY A 114 -8.06 11.06 -11.32
C GLY A 114 -8.25 12.57 -11.35
N ASP A 115 -9.50 13.03 -11.19
CA ASP A 115 -9.85 14.45 -11.13
C ASP A 115 -9.68 15.08 -9.75
N ALA A 116 -9.33 14.30 -8.73
CA ALA A 116 -9.15 14.80 -7.38
C ALA A 116 -7.83 15.56 -7.24
N LEU A 117 -7.88 16.75 -6.62
CA LEU A 117 -6.67 17.49 -6.27
C LEU A 117 -6.09 16.92 -4.97
N PRO A 118 -4.84 16.41 -4.98
CA PRO A 118 -4.20 15.97 -3.76
C PRO A 118 -3.87 17.13 -2.84
N PRO A 119 -3.63 16.89 -1.54
CA PRO A 119 -3.20 17.91 -0.61
C PRO A 119 -1.91 18.60 -1.06
N SER A 120 -1.77 19.90 -0.76
CA SER A 120 -0.55 20.64 -1.07
C SER A 120 0.69 19.97 -0.45
N GLY A 121 1.81 19.95 -1.22
CA GLY A 121 3.07 19.32 -0.84
C GLY A 121 3.09 17.79 -1.03
N THR A 122 2.04 17.21 -1.64
CA THR A 122 2.07 15.82 -2.09
C THR A 122 3.16 15.66 -3.16
N GLY A 123 4.06 14.69 -2.98
CA GLY A 123 5.18 14.45 -3.91
C GLY A 123 6.47 15.20 -3.57
N ASP A 124 6.47 16.10 -2.59
CA ASP A 124 7.65 16.88 -2.20
C ASP A 124 8.47 16.21 -1.08
N CYS A 125 8.04 15.05 -0.60
CA CYS A 125 8.75 14.28 0.43
C CYS A 125 10.08 13.74 -0.08
N ALA A 126 11.07 13.57 0.81
CA ALA A 126 12.38 13.05 0.44
C ALA A 126 12.29 11.64 -0.17
N ALA A 127 11.45 10.73 0.38
CA ALA A 127 11.24 9.39 -0.17
C ALA A 127 10.77 9.42 -1.63
N ILE A 128 9.83 10.31 -2.00
CA ILE A 128 9.33 10.42 -3.39
C ILE A 128 10.46 10.87 -4.32
N LYS A 129 11.23 11.90 -3.94
CA LYS A 129 12.36 12.39 -4.74
C LYS A 129 13.43 11.31 -4.92
N LEU A 130 13.76 10.57 -3.86
CA LEU A 130 14.73 9.47 -3.88
C LEU A 130 14.31 8.35 -4.83
N LEU A 131 13.11 7.83 -4.66
CA LEU A 131 12.60 6.75 -5.52
C LEU A 131 12.41 7.21 -6.96
N ASN A 132 11.93 8.44 -7.16
CA ASN A 132 11.79 9.01 -8.51
C ASN A 132 13.13 9.11 -9.22
N CYS A 133 14.17 9.59 -8.51
CA CYS A 133 15.53 9.65 -9.02
C CYS A 133 16.09 8.24 -9.30
N ALA A 134 15.89 7.29 -8.40
CA ALA A 134 16.34 5.92 -8.57
C ALA A 134 15.72 5.27 -9.82
N PHE A 135 14.40 5.29 -9.95
CA PHE A 135 13.71 4.65 -11.07
C PHE A 135 13.94 5.34 -12.39
N LYS A 136 14.04 6.70 -12.41
CA LYS A 136 14.43 7.47 -13.61
C LYS A 136 15.79 7.06 -14.13
N ASN A 137 16.73 6.73 -13.25
CA ASN A 137 18.11 6.36 -13.59
C ASN A 137 18.33 4.84 -13.61
N HIS A 138 17.26 4.03 -13.59
CA HIS A 138 17.30 2.57 -13.61
C HIS A 138 18.14 1.96 -12.47
N LEU A 139 18.22 2.66 -11.32
CA LEU A 139 18.87 2.17 -10.12
C LEU A 139 17.92 1.28 -9.33
N LYS A 140 18.46 0.24 -8.70
CA LYS A 140 17.73 -0.70 -7.85
C LYS A 140 17.80 -0.23 -6.39
N PRO A 141 16.69 0.20 -5.75
CA PRO A 141 16.65 0.54 -4.34
C PRO A 141 17.02 -0.66 -3.46
N VAL A 142 17.84 -0.43 -2.43
CA VAL A 142 18.28 -1.45 -1.48
C VAL A 142 17.84 -1.13 -0.06
N SER A 143 18.09 0.12 0.39
CA SER A 143 17.73 0.55 1.74
C SER A 143 17.51 2.05 1.78
N MET A 144 16.47 2.49 2.45
CA MET A 144 16.11 3.91 2.58
C MET A 144 15.95 4.28 4.05
N ALA A 145 16.40 5.48 4.38
CA ALA A 145 16.16 6.08 5.69
C ALA A 145 15.78 7.56 5.52
N GLU A 146 14.77 8.00 6.27
CA GLU A 146 14.43 9.41 6.41
C GLU A 146 14.62 9.84 7.86
N PHE A 147 15.21 10.98 8.09
CA PHE A 147 15.43 11.54 9.42
C PHE A 147 15.17 13.05 9.44
N TYR A 148 14.79 13.54 10.60
CA TYR A 148 14.53 14.95 10.81
C TYR A 148 15.83 15.67 11.22
N TYR A 149 16.17 16.74 10.51
CA TYR A 149 17.37 17.55 10.76
C TYR A 149 17.00 19.02 10.93
N GLY A 150 17.67 19.72 11.87
CA GLY A 150 17.45 21.14 12.17
C GLY A 150 16.73 21.39 13.48
N GLY A 151 16.20 22.61 13.66
CA GLY A 151 15.51 23.05 14.87
C GLY A 151 14.13 22.41 15.08
N GLN A 152 13.50 22.67 16.23
CA GLN A 152 12.15 22.19 16.48
C GLN A 152 11.14 22.85 15.53
N THR A 153 10.21 22.06 15.00
CA THR A 153 9.06 22.62 14.27
C THR A 153 8.11 23.34 15.22
N PRO A 154 7.36 24.36 14.76
CA PRO A 154 6.35 25.00 15.57
C PRO A 154 5.30 24.05 16.16
N SER A 155 5.07 22.90 15.51
CA SER A 155 4.13 21.87 15.96
C SER A 155 4.73 20.84 16.92
N ALA A 156 6.04 20.89 17.22
CA ALA A 156 6.79 19.93 18.07
C ALA A 156 6.56 18.44 17.75
N SER A 157 6.11 18.14 16.53
CA SER A 157 5.71 16.77 16.13
C SER A 157 6.87 15.87 15.74
N LYS A 158 8.08 16.43 15.55
CA LYS A 158 9.30 15.69 15.17
C LYS A 158 10.50 16.18 15.96
N GLU A 159 11.29 15.22 16.43
CA GLU A 159 12.54 15.49 17.17
C GLU A 159 13.74 15.45 16.23
N PRO A 160 14.74 16.32 16.42
CA PRO A 160 15.96 16.32 15.64
C PRO A 160 16.70 14.99 15.72
N CYS A 161 17.32 14.58 14.62
CA CYS A 161 18.11 13.35 14.49
C CYS A 161 17.37 12.03 14.75
N GLN A 162 16.03 12.04 14.75
CA GLN A 162 15.20 10.85 14.81
C GLN A 162 14.82 10.37 13.40
N PHE A 163 14.75 9.05 13.24
CA PHE A 163 14.27 8.42 12.00
C PHE A 163 12.75 8.36 11.99
N TYR A 164 12.18 8.58 10.82
CA TYR A 164 10.73 8.56 10.62
C TYR A 164 10.39 7.72 9.38
N PRO A 165 9.24 7.04 9.39
CA PRO A 165 8.74 6.38 8.20
C PRO A 165 8.36 7.43 7.14
N PRO A 166 8.26 7.04 5.85
CA PRO A 166 7.72 7.90 4.80
C PRO A 166 6.34 8.43 5.13
N CYS A 167 6.01 9.62 4.60
CA CYS A 167 4.73 10.28 4.85
C CYS A 167 3.55 9.41 4.36
N GLU A 168 2.74 8.91 5.30
CA GLU A 168 1.58 8.07 4.99
C GLU A 168 0.37 8.88 4.49
N GLU A 169 0.16 10.08 5.04
CA GLU A 169 -1.06 10.86 4.79
C GLU A 169 -1.18 11.37 3.35
N LYS A 170 -0.10 11.92 2.79
CA LYS A 170 -0.11 12.60 1.49
C LYS A 170 0.55 11.77 0.39
N CYS A 171 1.71 11.16 0.70
CA CYS A 171 2.56 10.54 -0.32
C CYS A 171 2.32 9.04 -0.51
N ARG A 172 1.56 8.38 0.38
CA ARG A 172 1.25 6.94 0.26
C ARG A 172 0.65 6.52 -1.08
N PRO A 173 -0.30 7.27 -1.70
CA PRO A 173 -0.81 6.91 -3.02
C PRO A 173 0.29 6.90 -4.10
N LEU A 174 1.22 7.87 -4.06
CA LEU A 174 2.37 7.91 -4.96
C LEU A 174 3.31 6.73 -4.73
N LEU A 175 3.68 6.46 -3.47
CA LEU A 175 4.55 5.34 -3.11
C LEU A 175 3.98 4.00 -3.56
N LYS A 176 2.68 3.79 -3.38
CA LYS A 176 1.97 2.61 -3.85
C LYS A 176 2.12 2.40 -5.36
N GLU A 177 1.97 3.46 -6.15
CA GLU A 177 2.11 3.39 -7.60
C GLU A 177 3.58 3.21 -8.01
N MET A 178 4.51 3.94 -7.40
CA MET A 178 5.94 3.85 -7.67
C MET A 178 6.49 2.44 -7.40
N LEU A 179 6.06 1.82 -6.29
CA LEU A 179 6.51 0.49 -5.87
C LEU A 179 5.65 -0.64 -6.48
N GLY A 180 4.48 -0.34 -7.03
CA GLY A 180 3.50 -1.31 -7.51
C GLY A 180 2.84 -2.11 -6.39
N LEU A 181 3.09 -1.77 -5.11
CA LEU A 181 2.53 -2.41 -3.91
C LEU A 181 2.25 -1.37 -2.83
N ASP A 182 1.13 -1.54 -2.14
CA ASP A 182 0.81 -0.78 -0.92
C ASP A 182 1.46 -1.47 0.28
N ILE A 183 2.70 -1.07 0.62
CA ILE A 183 3.48 -1.65 1.72
C ILE A 183 3.03 -1.02 3.03
N LEU A 184 2.61 -1.86 3.99
CA LEU A 184 2.20 -1.48 5.34
C LEU A 184 3.35 -1.56 6.34
N TYR A 185 4.26 -2.52 6.12
CA TYR A 185 5.42 -2.75 6.99
C TYR A 185 6.51 -3.47 6.22
N LEU A 186 7.73 -3.13 6.52
CA LEU A 186 8.93 -3.74 5.93
C LEU A 186 10.07 -3.74 6.93
N ASP A 187 10.72 -4.89 7.09
CA ASP A 187 12.02 -5.02 7.73
C ASP A 187 12.88 -6.07 7.00
N GLN A 188 13.93 -6.58 7.64
CA GLN A 188 14.82 -7.57 7.05
C GLN A 188 14.18 -8.97 6.94
N GLU A 189 13.12 -9.22 7.69
CA GLU A 189 12.51 -10.53 7.86
C GLU A 189 11.21 -10.70 7.07
N ILE A 190 10.40 -9.64 7.03
CA ILE A 190 9.04 -9.71 6.48
C ILE A 190 8.67 -8.45 5.70
N VAL A 191 7.76 -8.61 4.77
CA VAL A 191 7.00 -7.50 4.17
C VAL A 191 5.50 -7.77 4.36
N VAL A 192 4.77 -6.74 4.80
CA VAL A 192 3.31 -6.76 4.94
C VAL A 192 2.72 -5.78 3.95
N VAL A 193 1.80 -6.24 3.13
CA VAL A 193 1.19 -5.43 2.08
C VAL A 193 -0.33 -5.40 2.19
N ASN A 194 -0.94 -4.32 1.73
CA ASN A 194 -2.38 -4.25 1.49
C ASN A 194 -2.67 -4.61 0.03
N LYS A 195 -2.95 -5.89 -0.21
CA LYS A 195 -3.20 -6.40 -1.56
C LYS A 195 -4.48 -5.81 -2.15
N PRO A 196 -4.47 -5.23 -3.36
CA PRO A 196 -5.70 -4.81 -4.02
C PRO A 196 -6.54 -6.03 -4.45
N ALA A 197 -7.85 -5.83 -4.65
CA ALA A 197 -8.68 -6.80 -5.35
C ALA A 197 -8.25 -6.93 -6.82
N GLY A 198 -8.36 -8.13 -7.39
CA GLY A 198 -7.97 -8.41 -8.77
C GLY A 198 -6.52 -8.83 -8.97
N LEU A 199 -5.62 -8.60 -7.98
CA LEU A 199 -4.24 -9.06 -8.03
C LEU A 199 -4.10 -10.45 -7.39
N LEU A 200 -3.36 -11.34 -8.03
CA LEU A 200 -3.02 -12.65 -7.45
C LEU A 200 -2.05 -12.50 -6.26
N SER A 201 -2.14 -13.38 -5.27
CA SER A 201 -1.15 -13.46 -4.16
C SER A 201 0.14 -14.13 -4.61
N VAL A 202 0.03 -15.20 -5.40
CA VAL A 202 1.13 -16.03 -5.93
C VAL A 202 0.92 -16.25 -7.42
N PRO A 203 1.96 -16.62 -8.20
CA PRO A 203 1.81 -16.87 -9.63
C PRO A 203 0.71 -17.88 -9.93
N GLY A 204 -0.10 -17.60 -10.92
CA GLY A 204 -1.11 -18.50 -11.44
C GLY A 204 -0.53 -19.45 -12.49
N ARG A 205 -1.39 -20.29 -13.06
CA ARG A 205 -1.03 -21.17 -14.18
C ARG A 205 -1.15 -20.38 -15.49
N GLY A 206 -0.12 -20.44 -16.33
CA GLY A 206 -0.03 -19.74 -17.60
C GLY A 206 0.72 -18.41 -17.50
N ASP A 207 1.26 -17.95 -18.64
CA ASP A 207 2.13 -16.76 -18.72
C ASP A 207 1.36 -15.46 -18.46
N ASP A 208 0.07 -15.46 -18.72
CA ASP A 208 -0.86 -14.35 -18.47
C ASP A 208 -1.17 -14.08 -16.99
N LYS A 209 -0.74 -14.98 -16.08
CA LYS A 209 -1.03 -14.93 -14.63
C LYS A 209 0.20 -14.86 -13.75
N GLN A 210 1.29 -14.30 -14.27
CA GLN A 210 2.54 -14.17 -13.53
C GLN A 210 2.60 -12.90 -12.67
N ASP A 211 1.83 -11.86 -13.01
CA ASP A 211 1.75 -10.67 -12.17
C ASP A 211 0.96 -10.97 -10.89
N CYS A 212 1.66 -10.89 -9.77
CA CYS A 212 1.12 -11.21 -8.45
C CYS A 212 1.93 -10.49 -7.36
N VAL A 213 1.45 -10.52 -6.12
CA VAL A 213 2.20 -9.91 -5.01
C VAL A 213 3.60 -10.50 -4.87
N VAL A 214 3.76 -11.82 -4.96
CA VAL A 214 5.07 -12.49 -4.88
C VAL A 214 6.03 -11.99 -5.95
N SER A 215 5.60 -11.90 -7.21
CA SER A 215 6.47 -11.42 -8.30
C SER A 215 6.85 -9.95 -8.14
N ARG A 216 5.93 -9.13 -7.64
CA ARG A 216 6.20 -7.72 -7.34
C ARG A 216 7.15 -7.55 -6.15
N VAL A 217 6.99 -8.36 -5.07
CA VAL A 217 7.93 -8.39 -3.94
C VAL A 217 9.31 -8.83 -4.39
N LYS A 218 9.44 -9.87 -5.22
CA LYS A 218 10.73 -10.30 -5.77
C LYS A 218 11.40 -9.25 -6.65
N ARG A 219 10.63 -8.41 -7.33
CA ARG A 219 11.17 -7.27 -8.10
C ARG A 219 11.73 -6.19 -7.17
N LEU A 220 11.03 -5.89 -6.06
CA LEU A 220 11.48 -4.93 -5.05
C LEU A 220 12.66 -5.45 -4.22
N PHE A 221 12.65 -6.74 -3.87
CA PHE A 221 13.63 -7.41 -3.01
C PHE A 221 14.18 -8.65 -3.72
N PRO A 222 15.07 -8.51 -4.71
CA PRO A 222 15.58 -9.63 -5.50
C PRO A 222 16.35 -10.67 -4.71
N ASP A 223 16.92 -10.27 -3.56
CA ASP A 223 17.66 -11.15 -2.66
C ASP A 223 16.75 -11.91 -1.67
N CYS A 224 15.43 -11.69 -1.72
CA CYS A 224 14.48 -12.46 -0.93
C CYS A 224 14.42 -13.92 -1.41
N ILE A 225 13.91 -14.79 -0.56
CA ILE A 225 13.75 -16.22 -0.88
C ILE A 225 12.84 -16.44 -2.11
N ASP A 226 13.03 -17.57 -2.79
CA ASP A 226 12.27 -17.90 -4.01
C ASP A 226 10.76 -17.97 -3.81
N ASN A 227 10.31 -18.46 -2.67
CA ASN A 227 8.89 -18.53 -2.32
C ASN A 227 8.61 -17.79 -1.01
N PRO A 228 8.39 -16.47 -1.05
CA PRO A 228 8.14 -15.66 0.14
C PRO A 228 6.73 -15.85 0.74
N SER A 229 5.85 -16.60 0.09
CA SER A 229 4.46 -16.78 0.51
C SER A 229 4.35 -17.69 1.75
N VAL A 230 3.72 -17.22 2.81
CA VAL A 230 3.37 -17.99 4.02
C VAL A 230 1.86 -18.24 4.13
N HIS A 231 1.07 -17.43 3.44
CA HIS A 231 -0.38 -17.61 3.24
C HIS A 231 -0.81 -16.92 1.95
N ARG A 232 -2.09 -17.04 1.62
CA ARG A 232 -2.63 -16.40 0.41
C ARG A 232 -4.02 -15.84 0.63
N LEU A 233 -4.34 -14.80 -0.12
CA LEU A 233 -5.70 -14.32 -0.36
C LEU A 233 -6.12 -14.71 -1.78
N ASP A 234 -7.42 -14.88 -1.99
CA ASP A 234 -7.97 -15.08 -3.33
C ASP A 234 -7.71 -13.82 -4.19
N MET A 235 -7.69 -13.97 -5.50
CA MET A 235 -7.42 -12.88 -6.44
C MET A 235 -8.31 -11.66 -6.17
N ASP A 236 -9.62 -11.89 -6.02
CA ASP A 236 -10.60 -10.83 -5.84
C ASP A 236 -10.70 -10.31 -4.38
N THR A 237 -10.14 -11.04 -3.40
CA THR A 237 -10.08 -10.60 -2.01
C THR A 237 -8.98 -9.56 -1.83
N SER A 238 -9.30 -8.41 -1.25
CA SER A 238 -8.33 -7.38 -0.88
C SER A 238 -7.89 -7.50 0.58
N GLY A 239 -6.84 -6.78 0.95
CA GLY A 239 -6.42 -6.62 2.34
C GLY A 239 -5.04 -7.18 2.65
N ILE A 240 -4.77 -7.38 3.92
CA ILE A 240 -3.45 -7.62 4.48
C ILE A 240 -2.91 -8.98 4.07
N LEU A 241 -1.72 -8.99 3.48
CA LEU A 241 -0.97 -10.18 3.10
C LEU A 241 0.47 -10.06 3.64
N VAL A 242 0.92 -11.09 4.35
CA VAL A 242 2.26 -11.19 4.93
C VAL A 242 3.12 -12.09 4.07
N LEU A 243 4.35 -11.65 3.77
CA LEU A 243 5.35 -12.44 3.07
C LEU A 243 6.65 -12.44 3.88
N ALA A 244 7.38 -13.54 3.84
CA ALA A 244 8.67 -13.69 4.47
C ALA A 244 9.80 -13.37 3.47
N LEU A 245 10.82 -12.65 3.90
CA LEU A 245 11.98 -12.32 3.04
C LEU A 245 13.13 -13.32 3.23
N THR A 246 13.19 -14.01 4.38
CA THR A 246 14.22 -15.01 4.72
C THR A 246 13.62 -16.41 4.88
N LYS A 247 14.46 -17.46 4.73
CA LYS A 247 14.03 -18.86 4.91
C LYS A 247 13.59 -19.14 6.35
N GLU A 248 14.28 -18.55 7.31
CA GLU A 248 14.00 -18.68 8.73
C GLU A 248 12.63 -18.10 9.06
N SER A 249 12.34 -16.91 8.56
CA SER A 249 11.06 -16.24 8.76
C SER A 249 9.93 -16.97 8.06
N GLN A 250 10.15 -17.49 6.84
CA GLN A 250 9.16 -18.29 6.14
C GLN A 250 8.79 -19.56 6.95
N ARG A 251 9.79 -20.28 7.43
CA ARG A 251 9.57 -21.48 8.26
C ARG A 251 8.81 -21.14 9.53
N PHE A 252 9.25 -20.11 10.24
CA PHE A 252 8.61 -19.68 11.48
C PHE A 252 7.15 -19.29 11.27
N LEU A 253 6.86 -18.40 10.32
CA LEU A 253 5.50 -17.96 10.02
C LEU A 253 4.63 -19.10 9.51
N SER A 254 5.15 -20.00 8.69
CA SER A 254 4.39 -21.18 8.23
C SER A 254 3.93 -22.04 9.42
N MET A 255 4.79 -22.22 10.42
CA MET A 255 4.44 -22.93 11.66
C MET A 255 3.37 -22.16 12.47
N GLU A 256 3.47 -20.83 12.57
CA GLU A 256 2.45 -19.98 13.22
C GLU A 256 1.08 -20.11 12.54
N PHE A 257 1.05 -20.14 11.19
CA PHE A 257 -0.20 -20.37 10.44
C PHE A 257 -0.74 -21.79 10.63
N GLU A 258 0.11 -22.80 10.60
CA GLU A 258 -0.27 -24.21 10.79
C GLU A 258 -0.80 -24.47 12.21
N SER A 259 -0.13 -23.91 13.22
CA SER A 259 -0.52 -24.00 14.64
C SER A 259 -1.71 -23.10 15.00
N ARG A 260 -2.23 -22.32 14.05
CA ARG A 260 -3.36 -21.38 14.24
C ARG A 260 -3.09 -20.26 15.24
N ASN A 261 -1.83 -19.89 15.41
CA ASN A 261 -1.44 -18.77 16.26
C ASN A 261 -1.65 -17.42 15.58
N VAL A 262 -1.90 -17.40 14.26
CA VAL A 262 -2.19 -16.20 13.49
C VAL A 262 -3.67 -15.86 13.59
N HIS A 263 -4.00 -14.70 14.15
CA HIS A 263 -5.37 -14.21 14.23
C HIS A 263 -5.70 -13.33 13.03
N LYS A 264 -6.86 -13.54 12.42
CA LYS A 264 -7.30 -12.83 11.21
C LYS A 264 -8.75 -12.43 11.32
N LYS A 265 -9.09 -11.23 10.83
CA LYS A 265 -10.48 -10.80 10.68
C LYS A 265 -10.68 -10.24 9.27
N TYR A 266 -11.84 -10.55 8.74
CA TYR A 266 -12.27 -10.10 7.42
C TYR A 266 -13.56 -9.33 7.53
N THR A 267 -13.68 -8.24 6.82
CA THR A 267 -14.93 -7.52 6.63
C THR A 267 -15.56 -7.96 5.32
N ALA A 268 -16.85 -8.25 5.31
CA ALA A 268 -17.59 -8.61 4.11
C ALA A 268 -18.97 -7.94 4.08
N LEU A 269 -19.40 -7.52 2.89
CA LEU A 269 -20.76 -7.04 2.64
C LEU A 269 -21.55 -8.17 1.97
N LEU A 270 -22.61 -8.66 2.62
CA LEU A 270 -23.46 -9.72 2.11
C LEU A 270 -24.67 -9.13 1.35
N ASP A 271 -25.05 -9.79 0.26
CA ASP A 271 -26.16 -9.37 -0.62
C ASP A 271 -27.53 -9.83 -0.11
N GLY A 272 -27.85 -9.42 1.10
CA GLY A 272 -29.11 -9.74 1.79
C GLY A 272 -29.06 -9.44 3.28
N ILE A 273 -30.20 -9.62 3.96
CA ILE A 273 -30.37 -9.31 5.38
C ILE A 273 -30.25 -10.59 6.21
N LEU A 274 -29.23 -10.62 7.09
CA LEU A 274 -29.14 -11.63 8.16
C LEU A 274 -29.88 -11.16 9.40
N ARG A 275 -30.79 -12.02 9.90
CA ARG A 275 -31.54 -11.75 11.15
C ARG A 275 -30.66 -11.97 12.36
N SER A 276 -29.83 -13.01 12.36
CA SER A 276 -28.93 -13.36 13.47
C SER A 276 -27.82 -12.33 13.62
N GLU A 277 -27.30 -12.12 14.82
CA GLU A 277 -26.27 -11.16 15.16
C GLU A 277 -24.85 -11.75 15.04
N GLY A 278 -24.74 -13.07 15.04
CA GLY A 278 -23.46 -13.77 14.93
C GLY A 278 -23.59 -15.26 15.18
N GLY A 279 -22.49 -15.97 15.12
CA GLY A 279 -22.44 -17.39 15.36
C GLY A 279 -21.16 -18.05 14.86
N ALA A 280 -21.17 -19.36 14.82
CA ALA A 280 -20.10 -20.20 14.29
C ALA A 280 -20.63 -21.03 13.12
N LEU A 281 -19.82 -21.11 12.06
CA LEU A 281 -20.03 -21.98 10.91
C LEU A 281 -18.98 -23.07 10.94
N ALA A 282 -19.39 -24.33 10.98
CA ALA A 282 -18.52 -25.51 10.91
C ALA A 282 -19.02 -26.40 9.77
N LEU A 283 -18.44 -26.20 8.58
CA LEU A 283 -18.92 -26.79 7.33
C LEU A 283 -17.78 -27.51 6.58
N PRO A 284 -17.97 -28.76 6.18
CA PRO A 284 -17.00 -29.49 5.38
C PRO A 284 -17.13 -29.13 3.90
N PHE A 285 -16.04 -28.59 3.32
CA PHE A 285 -15.97 -28.27 1.91
C PHE A 285 -14.82 -29.01 1.21
N ARG A 286 -15.01 -29.31 -0.06
CA ARG A 286 -13.96 -29.80 -0.96
C ARG A 286 -14.01 -29.10 -2.30
N LEU A 287 -12.91 -29.19 -3.03
CA LEU A 287 -12.85 -28.76 -4.42
C LEU A 287 -13.82 -29.59 -5.27
N ASP A 288 -14.61 -28.92 -6.12
CA ASP A 288 -15.35 -29.58 -7.20
C ASP A 288 -14.38 -29.89 -8.34
N PRO A 289 -14.07 -31.16 -8.62
CA PRO A 289 -13.09 -31.50 -9.67
C PRO A 289 -13.58 -31.16 -11.08
N GLU A 290 -14.89 -31.19 -11.32
CA GLU A 290 -15.51 -30.94 -12.62
C GLU A 290 -15.68 -29.43 -12.89
N ASN A 291 -15.90 -28.63 -11.82
CA ASN A 291 -16.14 -27.20 -11.93
C ASN A 291 -15.10 -26.38 -11.14
N ARG A 292 -13.81 -26.54 -11.44
CA ARG A 292 -12.75 -25.73 -10.79
C ARG A 292 -12.92 -24.25 -11.15
N PRO A 293 -12.73 -23.32 -10.18
CA PRO A 293 -12.18 -23.51 -8.82
C PRO A 293 -13.23 -23.63 -7.71
N TYR A 294 -14.48 -24.02 -7.99
CA TYR A 294 -15.56 -24.08 -7.03
C TYR A 294 -15.25 -25.02 -5.85
N GLN A 295 -15.70 -24.60 -4.66
CA GLN A 295 -15.75 -25.43 -3.47
C GLN A 295 -17.20 -25.81 -3.21
N VAL A 296 -17.45 -27.07 -2.86
CA VAL A 296 -18.79 -27.60 -2.61
C VAL A 296 -18.87 -28.20 -1.22
N TYR A 297 -20.06 -28.14 -0.62
CA TYR A 297 -20.35 -28.81 0.65
C TYR A 297 -20.35 -30.32 0.43
N ASP A 298 -19.53 -31.03 1.19
CA ASP A 298 -19.47 -32.48 1.18
C ASP A 298 -19.25 -33.02 2.60
N PRO A 299 -20.25 -33.60 3.21
CA PRO A 299 -20.16 -34.10 4.60
C PRO A 299 -19.26 -35.33 4.75
N VAL A 300 -18.92 -36.03 3.63
CA VAL A 300 -18.14 -37.26 3.66
C VAL A 300 -16.68 -37.03 3.36
N GLN A 301 -16.36 -36.28 2.29
CA GLN A 301 -15.00 -36.04 1.81
C GLN A 301 -14.51 -34.61 2.05
N GLY A 302 -15.39 -33.73 2.51
CA GLY A 302 -15.05 -32.32 2.76
C GLY A 302 -14.10 -32.15 3.94
N ARG A 303 -13.21 -31.17 3.81
CA ARG A 303 -12.37 -30.74 4.94
C ARG A 303 -13.10 -29.70 5.75
N MET A 304 -13.11 -29.88 7.08
CA MET A 304 -13.80 -28.98 8.00
C MET A 304 -13.24 -27.56 7.90
N CYS A 305 -14.15 -26.61 7.69
CA CYS A 305 -13.94 -25.17 7.67
C CYS A 305 -14.67 -24.55 8.86
N ILE A 306 -13.96 -23.86 9.74
CA ILE A 306 -14.53 -23.23 10.93
C ILE A 306 -14.35 -21.73 10.82
N THR A 307 -15.46 -20.99 10.91
CA THR A 307 -15.49 -19.52 10.84
C THR A 307 -16.44 -18.98 11.89
N LEU A 308 -15.97 -18.11 12.75
CA LEU A 308 -16.85 -17.29 13.60
C LEU A 308 -17.26 -16.06 12.78
N TRP A 309 -18.49 -15.58 13.01
CA TRP A 309 -18.96 -14.38 12.34
C TRP A 309 -19.79 -13.51 13.27
N LYS A 310 -19.81 -12.21 13.00
CA LYS A 310 -20.57 -11.20 13.74
C LYS A 310 -21.15 -10.18 12.74
N ARG A 311 -22.44 -9.87 12.89
CA ARG A 311 -23.09 -8.78 12.17
C ARG A 311 -22.63 -7.45 12.74
N LEU A 312 -22.12 -6.57 11.89
CA LEU A 312 -21.70 -5.23 12.26
C LEU A 312 -22.80 -4.20 12.06
N SER A 313 -23.46 -4.24 10.89
CA SER A 313 -24.56 -3.34 10.54
C SER A 313 -25.43 -3.93 9.43
N VAL A 314 -26.59 -3.32 9.23
CA VAL A 314 -27.50 -3.59 8.10
C VAL A 314 -27.86 -2.25 7.48
N TYR A 315 -27.70 -2.12 6.16
CA TYR A 315 -28.08 -0.95 5.39
C TYR A 315 -28.36 -1.34 3.93
N ASP A 316 -29.24 -0.63 3.26
CA ASP A 316 -29.61 -0.82 1.84
C ASP A 316 -29.92 -2.28 1.46
N GLY A 317 -30.60 -3.01 2.35
CA GLY A 317 -30.96 -4.42 2.11
C GLY A 317 -29.78 -5.38 2.19
N LYS A 318 -28.61 -4.95 2.68
CA LYS A 318 -27.37 -5.72 2.81
C LYS A 318 -26.91 -5.80 4.26
N THR A 319 -26.06 -6.77 4.54
CA THR A 319 -25.49 -6.98 5.87
C THR A 319 -23.97 -6.86 5.83
N LEU A 320 -23.41 -5.95 6.61
CA LEU A 320 -21.97 -5.90 6.88
C LEU A 320 -21.63 -6.87 8.01
N VAL A 321 -20.66 -7.75 7.76
CA VAL A 321 -20.23 -8.77 8.74
C VAL A 321 -18.72 -8.76 8.93
N GLU A 322 -18.29 -9.13 10.15
CA GLU A 322 -16.91 -9.53 10.44
C GLU A 322 -16.85 -11.05 10.48
N PHE A 323 -15.93 -11.63 9.72
CA PHE A 323 -15.57 -13.04 9.78
C PHE A 323 -14.24 -13.23 10.50
N THR A 324 -14.18 -14.21 11.41
CA THR A 324 -12.96 -14.67 12.07
C THR A 324 -12.74 -16.14 11.72
N PRO A 325 -11.97 -16.44 10.64
CA PRO A 325 -11.71 -17.82 10.24
C PRO A 325 -10.70 -18.49 11.18
N LEU A 326 -11.07 -19.61 11.78
CA LEU A 326 -10.20 -20.46 12.59
C LEU A 326 -9.42 -21.46 11.73
N THR A 327 -9.86 -21.68 10.50
CA THR A 327 -9.18 -22.47 9.45
C THR A 327 -8.98 -21.61 8.22
N GLY A 328 -8.09 -22.00 7.30
CA GLY A 328 -7.74 -21.22 6.10
C GLY A 328 -7.86 -22.04 4.81
N ARG A 329 -9.08 -22.45 4.42
CA ARG A 329 -9.30 -23.21 3.19
C ARG A 329 -9.65 -22.30 2.02
N THR A 330 -9.40 -22.78 0.81
CA THR A 330 -9.72 -22.05 -0.44
C THR A 330 -11.19 -21.64 -0.46
N HIS A 331 -11.47 -20.38 -0.75
CA HIS A 331 -12.80 -19.76 -0.82
C HIS A 331 -13.65 -19.93 0.46
N GLN A 332 -13.06 -20.32 1.60
CA GLN A 332 -13.79 -20.67 2.81
C GLN A 332 -14.91 -19.68 3.17
N LEU A 333 -14.59 -18.40 3.28
CA LEU A 333 -15.55 -17.37 3.68
C LEU A 333 -16.66 -17.17 2.63
N ARG A 334 -16.26 -17.23 1.36
CA ARG A 334 -17.16 -17.04 0.21
C ARG A 334 -18.19 -18.15 0.12
N VAL A 335 -17.74 -19.41 0.17
CA VAL A 335 -18.66 -20.56 0.11
C VAL A 335 -19.47 -20.70 1.40
N SER A 336 -18.92 -20.36 2.57
CA SER A 336 -19.67 -20.35 3.84
C SER A 336 -20.78 -19.30 3.88
N ALA A 337 -20.55 -18.14 3.25
CA ALA A 337 -21.56 -17.10 3.12
C ALA A 337 -22.69 -17.53 2.16
N ALA A 338 -22.35 -18.06 0.98
CA ALA A 338 -23.32 -18.37 -0.06
C ALA A 338 -24.08 -19.69 0.15
N SER A 339 -23.45 -20.69 0.78
CA SER A 339 -24.05 -22.01 0.99
C SER A 339 -25.34 -21.93 1.82
N THR A 340 -26.38 -22.64 1.40
CA THR A 340 -27.63 -22.82 2.18
C THR A 340 -27.41 -23.57 3.51
N LYS A 341 -26.30 -24.29 3.65
CA LYS A 341 -25.86 -24.92 4.91
C LYS A 341 -25.08 -23.92 5.79
N GLY A 342 -24.66 -22.76 5.23
CA GLY A 342 -24.03 -21.65 5.93
C GLY A 342 -25.00 -20.50 6.17
N LEU A 343 -24.64 -19.29 5.71
CA LEU A 343 -25.49 -18.10 5.87
C LEU A 343 -26.60 -18.01 4.81
N GLY A 344 -26.45 -18.68 3.66
CA GLY A 344 -27.40 -18.64 2.56
C GLY A 344 -27.47 -17.26 1.87
N VAL A 345 -26.52 -16.35 2.16
CA VAL A 345 -26.46 -15.00 1.64
C VAL A 345 -25.04 -14.76 1.08
N PRO A 346 -24.87 -14.68 -0.24
CA PRO A 346 -23.55 -14.53 -0.84
C PRO A 346 -22.95 -13.16 -0.56
N ILE A 347 -21.63 -13.05 -0.72
CA ILE A 347 -20.91 -11.78 -0.64
C ILE A 347 -21.17 -10.97 -1.91
N VAL A 348 -21.43 -9.68 -1.77
CA VAL A 348 -21.64 -8.76 -2.89
C VAL A 348 -20.44 -8.81 -3.84
N GLY A 349 -20.70 -8.94 -5.14
CA GLY A 349 -19.68 -8.99 -6.19
C GLY A 349 -18.92 -10.32 -6.28
N ASP A 350 -19.37 -11.37 -5.61
CA ASP A 350 -18.77 -12.70 -5.76
C ASP A 350 -19.17 -13.33 -7.10
N ARG A 351 -18.21 -13.46 -8.01
CA ARG A 351 -18.42 -14.01 -9.36
C ARG A 351 -18.60 -15.54 -9.38
N LEU A 352 -18.23 -16.24 -8.30
CA LEU A 352 -18.33 -17.70 -8.23
C LEU A 352 -19.55 -18.17 -7.47
N TYR A 353 -19.86 -17.53 -6.34
CA TYR A 353 -20.90 -18.01 -5.42
C TYR A 353 -22.10 -17.06 -5.29
N GLY A 354 -22.06 -15.91 -5.96
CA GLY A 354 -23.10 -14.89 -5.92
C GLY A 354 -23.40 -14.29 -7.29
N THR A 355 -24.04 -13.13 -7.30
CA THR A 355 -24.34 -12.38 -8.51
C THR A 355 -23.42 -11.18 -8.58
N ARG A 356 -22.56 -11.12 -9.62
CA ARG A 356 -21.68 -9.98 -9.88
C ARG A 356 -22.27 -9.12 -10.98
N LYS A 357 -22.42 -7.83 -10.71
CA LYS A 357 -22.68 -6.82 -11.74
C LYS A 357 -21.37 -6.41 -12.42
N GLU A 358 -21.45 -5.94 -13.66
CA GLU A 358 -20.28 -5.41 -14.37
C GLU A 358 -19.61 -4.29 -13.58
N GLY A 359 -18.27 -4.29 -13.53
CA GLY A 359 -17.48 -3.33 -12.74
C GLY A 359 -17.49 -3.54 -11.22
N GLN A 360 -18.35 -4.44 -10.68
CA GLN A 360 -18.45 -4.67 -9.26
C GLN A 360 -17.31 -5.58 -8.75
N ARG A 361 -16.57 -5.11 -7.73
CA ARG A 361 -15.55 -5.91 -7.05
C ARG A 361 -16.17 -6.84 -6.01
N LEU A 362 -15.46 -7.90 -5.62
CA LEU A 362 -15.80 -8.71 -4.44
C LEU A 362 -15.67 -7.84 -3.16
N MET A 363 -16.76 -7.71 -2.39
CA MET A 363 -16.79 -6.97 -1.13
C MET A 363 -16.34 -7.87 0.04
N LEU A 364 -15.07 -8.36 -0.06
CA LEU A 364 -14.39 -9.14 0.97
C LEU A 364 -12.99 -8.56 1.16
N HIS A 365 -12.68 -8.22 2.42
CA HIS A 365 -11.43 -7.55 2.78
C HIS A 365 -10.80 -8.18 4.02
N ALA A 366 -9.54 -8.60 3.91
CA ALA A 366 -8.72 -9.07 5.04
C ALA A 366 -8.23 -7.86 5.84
N GLY A 367 -9.07 -7.36 6.76
CA GLY A 367 -8.86 -6.06 7.43
C GLY A 367 -7.97 -6.12 8.66
N TYR A 368 -7.69 -7.32 9.20
CA TYR A 368 -6.87 -7.47 10.40
C TYR A 368 -6.07 -8.76 10.37
N ILE A 369 -4.82 -8.66 10.78
CA ILE A 369 -3.95 -9.80 11.06
C ILE A 369 -3.08 -9.53 12.28
N SER A 370 -2.88 -10.54 13.13
CA SER A 370 -1.93 -10.48 14.23
C SER A 370 -1.17 -11.79 14.34
N PHE A 371 0.14 -11.72 14.50
CA PHE A 371 1.06 -12.87 14.56
C PHE A 371 2.31 -12.51 15.36
N THR A 372 3.11 -13.52 15.71
CA THR A 372 4.41 -13.33 16.37
C THR A 372 5.46 -12.98 15.34
N HIS A 373 6.19 -11.89 15.54
CA HIS A 373 7.26 -11.48 14.64
C HIS A 373 8.41 -12.50 14.64
N PRO A 374 8.91 -12.93 13.46
CA PRO A 374 9.87 -14.03 13.37
C PRO A 374 11.20 -13.75 14.06
N TRP A 375 11.65 -12.49 14.12
CA TRP A 375 12.90 -12.10 14.77
C TRP A 375 12.70 -11.65 16.23
N SER A 376 11.93 -10.58 16.46
CA SER A 376 11.76 -9.99 17.80
C SER A 376 10.97 -10.88 18.76
N LYS A 377 10.21 -11.85 18.25
CA LYS A 377 9.27 -12.70 19.00
C LYS A 377 8.15 -11.93 19.69
N GLU A 378 7.99 -10.67 19.39
CA GLU A 378 6.88 -9.84 19.87
C GLU A 378 5.62 -10.08 19.04
N ARG A 379 4.47 -9.91 19.67
CA ARG A 379 3.20 -9.95 18.98
C ARG A 379 2.98 -8.63 18.26
N ILE A 380 2.85 -8.69 16.94
CA ILE A 380 2.54 -7.53 16.09
C ILE A 380 1.17 -7.68 15.44
N GLU A 381 0.56 -6.54 15.14
CA GLU A 381 -0.76 -6.50 14.50
C GLU A 381 -0.83 -5.41 13.44
N PHE A 382 -1.65 -5.65 12.42
CA PHE A 382 -1.93 -4.71 11.34
C PHE A 382 -3.42 -4.62 11.12
N LYS A 383 -3.90 -3.41 10.87
CA LYS A 383 -5.30 -3.12 10.59
C LYS A 383 -5.41 -2.21 9.37
N VAL A 384 -6.31 -2.56 8.45
CA VAL A 384 -6.69 -1.74 7.29
C VAL A 384 -8.19 -1.78 7.16
N ASP A 385 -8.83 -0.63 7.03
CA ASP A 385 -10.27 -0.56 6.88
C ASP A 385 -10.71 -1.04 5.48
N ALA A 386 -11.88 -1.67 5.41
CA ALA A 386 -12.44 -2.11 4.15
C ALA A 386 -12.75 -0.90 3.25
N PRO A 387 -12.39 -0.95 1.96
CA PRO A 387 -12.61 0.17 1.02
C PRO A 387 -14.04 0.16 0.45
N PHE A 388 -15.04 -0.22 1.24
CA PHE A 388 -16.46 -0.30 0.85
C PHE A 388 -17.37 -0.24 2.08
#